data_c5292399050fd395ee38b922ab68d58b
#
_entry.id   c5292399050fd395ee38b922ab68d58b
#
_cell.length_a   1.000
_cell.length_b   1.000
_cell.length_c   1.000
_cell.angle_alpha   90.00
_cell.angle_beta   90.00
_cell.angle_gamma   90.00
#
_symmetry.space_group_name_H-M   'P 1'
#
loop_
_entity.id
_entity.type
_entity.pdbx_description
1 polymer ?
#
loop_
_entity_poly.entity_id
_entity_poly.type
_entity_poly.pdbx_seq_one_letter_code
_entity_poly.pdbx_strand_id
1 'polypeptide(L)'
;MVFVGREHELASLEAQYNSKRFELAIVYGRRRVGKTYLLHHFLASHDGAYMVGLESGASNNLEVLSQAVYRATGMIETGKLQSTLPNFPTITAALTHLFEYSLDHRCIFIIDEYPYLAESIPSVSSELQALIDAYKNRSQLMLILCGSSMSFMENQVLGHKSPLYGRRTAQYKIKPFTYIEARQMVPHLSYEDSAIAFGLTGGVA
;
A
#
# COMPACT_ATOMS: atom_id res chain seq x y z
N MET A 1 -18.28 -7.38 8.51
CA MET A 1 -18.64 -6.42 7.43
C MET A 1 -18.41 -7.14 6.11
N VAL A 2 -19.37 -7.15 5.19
CA VAL A 2 -19.22 -7.82 3.89
C VAL A 2 -18.29 -6.94 3.04
N PHE A 3 -17.30 -7.55 2.36
CA PHE A 3 -16.49 -6.87 1.36
C PHE A 3 -17.35 -6.64 0.13
N VAL A 4 -17.46 -5.39 -0.29
CA VAL A 4 -18.35 -4.98 -1.39
C VAL A 4 -17.53 -4.25 -2.44
N GLY A 5 -17.74 -4.62 -3.70
CA GLY A 5 -17.06 -4.03 -4.84
C GLY A 5 -15.56 -4.33 -4.84
N ARG A 6 -14.84 -3.73 -5.77
CA ARG A 6 -13.37 -3.90 -5.89
C ARG A 6 -12.91 -5.31 -6.31
N GLU A 7 -13.82 -6.14 -6.80
CA GLU A 7 -13.49 -7.49 -7.28
C GLU A 7 -12.43 -7.44 -8.38
N HIS A 8 -12.50 -6.43 -9.25
CA HIS A 8 -11.54 -6.25 -10.33
C HIS A 8 -10.15 -5.85 -9.80
N GLU A 9 -10.09 -4.87 -8.88
CA GLU A 9 -8.84 -4.46 -8.26
C GLU A 9 -8.22 -5.60 -7.45
N LEU A 10 -9.05 -6.35 -6.69
CA LEU A 10 -8.59 -7.49 -5.91
C LEU A 10 -8.06 -8.60 -6.82
N ALA A 11 -8.79 -8.99 -7.86
CA ALA A 11 -8.35 -10.00 -8.82
C ALA A 11 -7.03 -9.62 -9.51
N SER A 12 -6.86 -8.33 -9.82
CA SER A 12 -5.62 -7.82 -10.41
C SER A 12 -4.44 -7.84 -9.42
N LEU A 13 -4.66 -7.51 -8.14
CA LEU A 13 -3.65 -7.63 -7.08
C LEU A 13 -3.26 -9.10 -6.86
N GLU A 14 -4.23 -10.02 -6.86
CA GLU A 14 -4.00 -11.46 -6.78
C GLU A 14 -3.15 -11.98 -7.96
N ALA A 15 -3.45 -11.54 -9.17
CA ALA A 15 -2.66 -11.91 -10.35
C ALA A 15 -1.20 -11.45 -10.24
N GLN A 16 -0.96 -10.24 -9.69
CA GLN A 16 0.39 -9.74 -9.44
C GLN A 16 1.09 -10.52 -8.33
N TYR A 17 0.39 -10.84 -7.24
CA TYR A 17 0.96 -11.66 -6.19
C TYR A 17 1.41 -13.02 -6.73
N ASN A 18 0.57 -13.66 -7.54
CA ASN A 18 0.84 -14.97 -8.12
C ASN A 18 1.94 -14.97 -9.22
N SER A 19 2.38 -13.81 -9.68
CA SER A 19 3.49 -13.69 -10.65
C SER A 19 4.83 -14.20 -10.11
N LYS A 20 5.00 -14.19 -8.78
CA LYS A 20 6.23 -14.53 -8.04
C LYS A 20 7.46 -13.73 -8.50
N ARG A 21 7.23 -12.55 -9.06
CA ARG A 21 8.28 -11.61 -9.47
C ARG A 21 8.17 -10.35 -8.62
N PHE A 22 9.17 -9.48 -8.73
CA PHE A 22 9.06 -8.13 -8.18
C PHE A 22 7.87 -7.41 -8.82
N GLU A 23 7.01 -6.86 -7.99
CA GLU A 23 5.88 -6.04 -8.41
C GLU A 23 5.87 -4.72 -7.63
N LEU A 24 5.67 -3.62 -8.33
CA LEU A 24 5.43 -2.30 -7.76
C LEU A 24 4.03 -1.83 -8.15
N ALA A 25 3.10 -1.92 -7.22
CA ALA A 25 1.73 -1.45 -7.39
C ALA A 25 1.55 -0.07 -6.75
N ILE A 26 0.92 0.85 -7.48
CA ILE A 26 0.58 2.18 -6.98
C ILE A 26 -0.93 2.26 -6.80
N VAL A 27 -1.40 2.45 -5.57
CA VAL A 27 -2.82 2.56 -5.21
C VAL A 27 -3.09 3.99 -4.76
N TYR A 28 -3.99 4.69 -5.42
CA TYR A 28 -4.28 6.08 -5.06
C TYR A 28 -5.74 6.46 -5.34
N GLY A 29 -6.20 7.51 -4.72
CA GLY A 29 -7.57 7.98 -4.82
C GLY A 29 -7.91 8.87 -3.64
N ARG A 30 -9.04 9.57 -3.69
CA ARG A 30 -9.49 10.47 -2.62
C ARG A 30 -9.53 9.76 -1.26
N ARG A 31 -9.51 10.54 -0.18
CA ARG A 31 -9.77 10.02 1.18
C ARG A 31 -11.13 9.33 1.23
N ARG A 32 -11.24 8.29 2.07
CA ARG A 32 -12.50 7.53 2.35
C ARG A 32 -13.11 6.79 1.15
N VAL A 33 -12.34 6.49 0.09
CA VAL A 33 -12.84 5.68 -1.03
C VAL A 33 -12.57 4.18 -0.87
N GLY A 34 -12.11 3.72 0.31
CA GLY A 34 -11.91 2.30 0.61
C GLY A 34 -10.52 1.73 0.25
N LYS A 35 -9.50 2.56 -0.03
CA LYS A 35 -8.13 2.08 -0.33
C LYS A 35 -7.55 1.20 0.77
N THR A 36 -7.51 1.72 1.98
CA THR A 36 -6.99 1.02 3.18
C THR A 36 -7.74 -0.28 3.42
N TYR A 37 -9.07 -0.27 3.25
CA TYR A 37 -9.90 -1.47 3.42
C TYR A 37 -9.58 -2.54 2.37
N LEU A 38 -9.42 -2.16 1.09
CA LEU A 38 -8.99 -3.06 0.02
C LEU A 38 -7.64 -3.70 0.34
N LEU A 39 -6.65 -2.89 0.77
CA LEU A 39 -5.30 -3.36 1.04
C LEU A 39 -5.24 -4.28 2.26
N HIS A 40 -5.98 -3.98 3.33
CA HIS A 40 -6.10 -4.88 4.48
C HIS A 40 -6.80 -6.18 4.12
N HIS A 41 -7.87 -6.12 3.32
CA HIS A 41 -8.57 -7.32 2.85
C HIS A 41 -7.64 -8.21 2.01
N PHE A 42 -6.89 -7.62 1.09
CA PHE A 42 -5.91 -8.32 0.28
C PHE A 42 -4.79 -8.95 1.13
N LEU A 43 -4.22 -8.19 2.07
CA LEU A 43 -3.13 -8.67 2.91
C LEU A 43 -3.55 -9.79 3.88
N ALA A 44 -4.84 -9.85 4.26
CA ALA A 44 -5.33 -10.82 5.26
C ALA A 44 -5.12 -12.29 4.86
N SER A 45 -4.94 -12.58 3.57
CA SER A 45 -4.75 -13.93 3.02
C SER A 45 -3.31 -14.19 2.57
N HIS A 46 -2.37 -13.29 2.86
CA HIS A 46 -1.01 -13.35 2.34
C HIS A 46 0.02 -12.98 3.39
N ASP A 47 1.24 -13.51 3.21
CA ASP A 47 2.39 -13.12 4.04
C ASP A 47 2.88 -11.72 3.67
N GLY A 48 3.07 -10.89 4.68
CA GLY A 48 3.56 -9.54 4.46
C GLY A 48 3.32 -8.61 5.64
N ALA A 49 3.56 -7.34 5.42
CA ALA A 49 3.34 -6.30 6.41
C ALA A 49 2.74 -5.02 5.80
N TYR A 50 2.10 -4.28 6.68
CA TYR A 50 1.48 -3.00 6.39
C TYR A 50 2.03 -1.94 7.33
N MET A 51 2.38 -0.79 6.78
CA MET A 51 2.72 0.40 7.55
C MET A 51 1.97 1.62 7.02
N VAL A 52 1.82 2.61 7.89
CA VAL A 52 1.29 3.93 7.54
C VAL A 52 2.41 4.95 7.67
N GLY A 53 2.66 5.72 6.61
CA GLY A 53 3.50 6.90 6.69
C GLY A 53 2.88 7.94 7.62
N LEU A 54 3.68 8.45 8.55
CA LEU A 54 3.23 9.41 9.55
C LEU A 54 3.54 10.84 9.11
N GLU A 55 2.61 11.75 9.36
CA GLU A 55 2.84 13.20 9.30
C GLU A 55 3.72 13.63 10.49
N SER A 56 4.96 13.13 10.52
CA SER A 56 5.91 13.31 11.62
C SER A 56 7.35 13.25 11.09
N GLY A 57 8.34 13.47 11.97
CA GLY A 57 9.75 13.47 11.58
C GLY A 57 10.27 12.11 11.08
N ALA A 58 11.43 12.16 10.42
CA ALA A 58 12.09 10.99 9.81
C ALA A 58 12.36 9.86 10.82
N SER A 59 12.68 10.17 12.07
CA SER A 59 12.94 9.19 13.13
C SER A 59 11.72 8.31 13.42
N ASN A 60 10.54 8.92 13.54
CA ASN A 60 9.30 8.17 13.80
C ASN A 60 8.92 7.28 12.61
N ASN A 61 9.09 7.79 11.40
CA ASN A 61 8.85 7.01 10.19
C ASN A 61 9.85 5.85 10.05
N LEU A 62 11.11 6.04 10.44
CA LEU A 62 12.11 4.97 10.46
C LEU A 62 11.76 3.89 11.50
N GLU A 63 11.27 4.27 12.67
CA GLU A 63 10.78 3.32 13.69
C GLU A 63 9.63 2.48 13.13
N VAL A 64 8.59 3.12 12.59
CA VAL A 64 7.43 2.41 12.01
C VAL A 64 7.86 1.49 10.87
N LEU A 65 8.76 1.94 9.99
CA LEU A 65 9.31 1.14 8.91
C LEU A 65 10.08 -0.07 9.45
N SER A 66 10.94 0.13 10.46
CA SER A 66 11.73 -0.94 11.07
C SER A 66 10.82 -2.04 11.63
N GLN A 67 9.78 -1.66 12.37
CA GLN A 67 8.82 -2.61 12.93
C GLN A 67 8.05 -3.35 11.82
N ALA A 68 7.67 -2.66 10.75
CA ALA A 68 6.97 -3.28 9.63
C ALA A 68 7.89 -4.27 8.87
N VAL A 69 9.15 -3.92 8.63
CA VAL A 69 10.13 -4.80 8.00
C VAL A 69 10.36 -6.05 8.85
N TYR A 70 10.52 -5.93 10.16
CA TYR A 70 10.66 -7.08 11.06
C TYR A 70 9.44 -8.02 11.01
N ARG A 71 8.22 -7.47 10.89
CA ARG A 71 7.01 -8.30 10.68
C ARG A 71 7.04 -9.00 9.32
N ALA A 72 7.35 -8.27 8.25
CA ALA A 72 7.40 -8.83 6.90
C ALA A 72 8.43 -9.96 6.76
N THR A 73 9.52 -9.89 7.51
CA THR A 73 10.61 -10.88 7.47
C THR A 73 10.50 -11.95 8.56
N GLY A 74 9.38 -11.99 9.30
CA GLY A 74 9.15 -13.01 10.33
C GLY A 74 10.01 -12.87 11.60
N MET A 75 10.73 -11.77 11.77
CA MET A 75 11.53 -11.50 12.97
C MET A 75 10.68 -11.10 14.18
N ILE A 76 9.43 -10.73 13.95
CA ILE A 76 8.41 -10.49 14.98
C ILE A 76 7.29 -11.48 14.76
N GLU A 77 6.94 -12.24 15.82
CA GLU A 77 5.81 -13.17 15.79
C GLU A 77 4.48 -12.43 15.55
N THR A 78 3.62 -13.07 14.77
CA THR A 78 2.26 -12.57 14.52
C THR A 78 1.52 -12.34 15.85
N GLY A 79 0.94 -11.15 16.00
CA GLY A 79 0.19 -10.76 17.22
C GLY A 79 0.99 -9.95 18.24
N LYS A 80 2.31 -9.84 18.14
CA LYS A 80 3.10 -8.91 18.96
C LYS A 80 3.01 -7.49 18.39
N LEU A 81 2.63 -6.52 19.22
CA LEU A 81 2.46 -5.13 18.81
C LEU A 81 3.78 -4.42 18.55
N GLN A 82 4.82 -4.74 19.31
CA GLN A 82 6.15 -4.12 19.19
C GLN A 82 7.26 -5.15 19.34
N SER A 83 8.36 -4.90 18.66
CA SER A 83 9.62 -5.62 18.81
C SER A 83 10.50 -4.94 19.85
N THR A 84 11.29 -5.72 20.56
CA THR A 84 12.42 -5.23 21.36
C THR A 84 13.69 -5.04 20.53
N LEU A 85 13.63 -5.36 19.23
CA LEU A 85 14.76 -5.17 18.30
C LEU A 85 15.02 -3.68 18.10
N PRO A 86 16.29 -3.26 18.00
CA PRO A 86 16.64 -1.87 17.69
C PRO A 86 16.15 -1.50 16.30
N ASN A 87 15.82 -0.23 16.11
CA ASN A 87 15.50 0.27 14.77
C ASN A 87 16.68 0.09 13.82
N PHE A 88 16.39 -0.10 12.54
CA PHE A 88 17.44 -0.03 11.52
C PHE A 88 18.15 1.35 11.57
N PRO A 89 19.46 1.41 11.27
CA PRO A 89 20.19 2.67 11.35
C PRO A 89 19.73 3.69 10.30
N THR A 90 19.24 3.23 9.17
CA THR A 90 18.75 4.06 8.06
C THR A 90 17.57 3.39 7.35
N ILE A 91 16.80 4.19 6.59
CA ILE A 91 15.74 3.66 5.71
C ILE A 91 16.32 2.73 4.65
N THR A 92 17.46 3.07 4.07
CA THR A 92 18.15 2.22 3.10
C THR A 92 18.46 0.85 3.70
N ALA A 93 18.97 0.80 4.94
CA ALA A 93 19.26 -0.48 5.60
C ALA A 93 18.00 -1.33 5.82
N ALA A 94 16.90 -0.70 6.26
CA ALA A 94 15.62 -1.38 6.45
C ALA A 94 15.07 -1.95 5.13
N LEU A 95 15.05 -1.12 4.09
CA LEU A 95 14.55 -1.53 2.77
C LEU A 95 15.48 -2.57 2.12
N THR A 96 16.81 -2.44 2.25
CA THR A 96 17.76 -3.46 1.76
C THR A 96 17.47 -4.82 2.39
N HIS A 97 17.30 -4.85 3.71
CA HIS A 97 16.97 -6.10 4.41
C HIS A 97 15.66 -6.73 3.88
N LEU A 98 14.63 -5.93 3.61
CA LEU A 98 13.38 -6.39 3.02
C LEU A 98 13.59 -6.97 1.61
N PHE A 99 14.36 -6.28 0.75
CA PHE A 99 14.66 -6.75 -0.60
C PHE A 99 15.51 -8.03 -0.57
N GLU A 100 16.50 -8.15 0.31
CA GLU A 100 17.31 -9.37 0.48
C GLU A 100 16.46 -10.55 0.95
N TYR A 101 15.60 -10.37 1.94
CA TYR A 101 14.65 -11.39 2.37
C TYR A 101 13.77 -11.88 1.22
N SER A 102 13.35 -10.97 0.35
CA SER A 102 12.47 -11.28 -0.78
C SER A 102 13.16 -12.01 -1.95
N LEU A 103 14.45 -12.27 -1.89
CA LEU A 103 15.14 -13.10 -2.89
C LEU A 103 14.64 -14.55 -2.82
N ASP A 104 14.37 -15.03 -1.61
CA ASP A 104 13.97 -16.42 -1.36
C ASP A 104 12.50 -16.53 -0.89
N HIS A 105 11.86 -15.39 -0.52
CA HIS A 105 10.54 -15.40 0.07
C HIS A 105 9.58 -14.45 -0.69
N ARG A 106 8.41 -14.97 -1.07
CA ARG A 106 7.32 -14.11 -1.56
C ARG A 106 6.73 -13.35 -0.39
N CYS A 107 6.74 -12.03 -0.41
CA CYS A 107 6.09 -11.22 0.61
C CYS A 107 5.47 -9.95 0.02
N ILE A 108 4.44 -9.46 0.70
CA ILE A 108 3.80 -8.17 0.41
C ILE A 108 4.32 -7.13 1.41
N PHE A 109 4.67 -5.95 0.92
CA PHE A 109 4.98 -4.81 1.77
C PHE A 109 4.16 -3.60 1.34
N ILE A 110 3.28 -3.13 2.23
CA ILE A 110 2.37 -2.02 1.94
C ILE A 110 2.82 -0.80 2.72
N ILE A 111 3.04 0.31 2.01
CA ILE A 111 3.25 1.64 2.59
C ILE A 111 2.02 2.48 2.27
N ASP A 112 1.09 2.57 3.21
CA ASP A 112 -0.05 3.48 3.10
C ASP A 112 0.34 4.89 3.53
N GLU A 113 -0.34 5.88 3.00
CA GLU A 113 0.00 7.31 3.11
C GLU A 113 1.50 7.56 2.81
N TYR A 114 1.99 6.95 1.73
CA TYR A 114 3.36 7.13 1.22
C TYR A 114 3.76 8.61 1.07
N PRO A 115 2.87 9.54 0.71
CA PRO A 115 3.20 10.97 0.69
C PRO A 115 3.83 11.48 1.98
N TYR A 116 3.32 11.12 3.15
CA TYR A 116 3.89 11.56 4.43
C TYR A 116 5.30 11.00 4.69
N LEU A 117 5.52 9.73 4.31
CA LEU A 117 6.86 9.15 4.37
C LEU A 117 7.84 9.92 3.48
N ALA A 118 7.43 10.19 2.24
CA ALA A 118 8.29 10.87 1.26
C ALA A 118 8.52 12.36 1.59
N GLU A 119 7.57 13.03 2.23
CA GLU A 119 7.74 14.40 2.72
C GLU A 119 8.70 14.45 3.92
N SER A 120 8.63 13.47 4.83
CA SER A 120 9.52 13.38 5.98
C SER A 120 10.94 12.93 5.60
N ILE A 121 11.09 12.18 4.53
CA ILE A 121 12.35 11.62 4.03
C ILE A 121 12.41 11.79 2.51
N PRO A 122 12.84 12.96 2.02
CA PRO A 122 12.81 13.28 0.58
C PRO A 122 13.63 12.33 -0.31
N SER A 123 14.62 11.62 0.28
CA SER A 123 15.45 10.64 -0.44
C SER A 123 14.76 9.30 -0.68
N VAL A 124 13.66 8.99 0.02
CA VAL A 124 13.07 7.63 0.01
C VAL A 124 12.70 7.13 -1.38
N SER A 125 12.18 8.00 -2.25
CA SER A 125 11.84 7.62 -3.63
C SER A 125 13.10 7.26 -4.46
N SER A 126 14.21 7.95 -4.24
CA SER A 126 15.50 7.67 -4.92
C SER A 126 16.16 6.42 -4.36
N GLU A 127 16.05 6.19 -3.05
CA GLU A 127 16.53 4.97 -2.40
C GLU A 127 15.76 3.75 -2.89
N LEU A 128 14.42 3.83 -2.95
CA LEU A 128 13.58 2.79 -3.56
C LEU A 128 13.94 2.56 -5.03
N GLN A 129 14.19 3.62 -5.80
CA GLN A 129 14.64 3.49 -7.19
C GLN A 129 15.90 2.63 -7.29
N ALA A 130 16.94 2.95 -6.51
CA ALA A 130 18.22 2.24 -6.54
C ALA A 130 18.04 0.76 -6.16
N LEU A 131 17.26 0.46 -5.12
CA LEU A 131 16.99 -0.91 -4.69
C LEU A 131 16.15 -1.68 -5.72
N ILE A 132 15.11 -1.08 -6.28
CA ILE A 132 14.32 -1.71 -7.35
C ILE A 132 15.21 -2.08 -8.54
N ASP A 133 16.06 -1.16 -8.99
CA ASP A 133 16.96 -1.43 -10.13
C ASP A 133 17.98 -2.53 -9.83
N ALA A 134 18.44 -2.63 -8.59
CA ALA A 134 19.39 -3.67 -8.16
C ALA A 134 18.74 -5.06 -7.99
N TYR A 135 17.48 -5.11 -7.53
CA TYR A 135 16.87 -6.36 -7.07
C TYR A 135 15.72 -6.88 -7.95
N LYS A 136 15.06 -6.05 -8.78
CA LYS A 136 13.81 -6.38 -9.51
C LYS A 136 13.84 -7.67 -10.32
N ASN A 137 15.01 -8.07 -10.83
CA ASN A 137 15.14 -9.27 -11.66
C ASN A 137 15.24 -10.57 -10.83
N ARG A 138 15.41 -10.46 -9.50
CA ARG A 138 15.62 -11.60 -8.59
C ARG A 138 14.66 -11.63 -7.41
N SER A 139 14.19 -10.47 -7.00
CA SER A 139 13.28 -10.30 -5.85
C SER A 139 11.87 -10.81 -6.18
N GLN A 140 11.23 -11.35 -5.19
CA GLN A 140 9.82 -11.73 -5.20
C GLN A 140 8.95 -10.77 -4.36
N LEU A 141 9.45 -9.58 -4.02
CA LEU A 141 8.71 -8.57 -3.27
C LEU A 141 7.55 -8.02 -4.09
N MET A 142 6.37 -7.95 -3.50
CA MET A 142 5.27 -7.12 -3.96
C MET A 142 5.19 -5.87 -3.09
N LEU A 143 5.72 -4.77 -3.60
CA LEU A 143 5.68 -3.47 -2.94
C LEU A 143 4.45 -2.69 -3.38
N ILE A 144 3.65 -2.23 -2.43
CA ILE A 144 2.46 -1.41 -2.70
C ILE A 144 2.64 -0.04 -2.05
N LEU A 145 2.65 1.01 -2.85
CA LEU A 145 2.64 2.39 -2.38
C LEU A 145 1.21 2.94 -2.51
N CYS A 146 0.64 3.33 -1.39
CA CYS A 146 -0.72 3.87 -1.34
C CYS A 146 -0.70 5.33 -0.86
N GLY A 147 -1.60 6.16 -1.38
CA GLY A 147 -1.74 7.53 -0.92
C GLY A 147 -3.06 8.19 -1.28
N SER A 148 -3.49 9.11 -0.42
CA SER A 148 -4.72 9.88 -0.60
C SER A 148 -4.49 11.25 -1.26
N SER A 149 -3.26 11.76 -1.27
CA SER A 149 -2.89 13.00 -1.95
C SER A 149 -2.76 12.77 -3.46
N MET A 150 -3.83 13.08 -4.21
CA MET A 150 -3.89 12.86 -5.66
C MET A 150 -2.76 13.57 -6.40
N SER A 151 -2.53 14.85 -6.09
CA SER A 151 -1.48 15.65 -6.75
C SER A 151 -0.08 15.11 -6.47
N PHE A 152 0.20 14.67 -5.24
CA PHE A 152 1.46 14.03 -4.90
C PHE A 152 1.65 12.72 -5.69
N MET A 153 0.65 11.85 -5.65
CA MET A 153 0.75 10.55 -6.30
C MET A 153 0.88 10.67 -7.82
N GLU A 154 0.13 11.57 -8.45
CA GLU A 154 0.18 11.78 -9.90
C GLU A 154 1.48 12.48 -10.36
N ASN A 155 2.00 13.44 -9.57
CA ASN A 155 3.17 14.22 -9.98
C ASN A 155 4.50 13.64 -9.45
N GLN A 156 4.54 13.23 -8.17
CA GLN A 156 5.79 12.84 -7.49
C GLN A 156 6.05 11.33 -7.54
N VAL A 157 5.01 10.50 -7.73
CA VAL A 157 5.16 9.04 -7.82
C VAL A 157 5.03 8.56 -9.27
N LEU A 158 3.99 8.98 -9.97
CA LEU A 158 3.67 8.55 -11.32
C LEU A 158 4.25 9.44 -12.41
N GLY A 159 4.61 10.68 -12.08
CA GLY A 159 5.09 11.68 -13.04
C GLY A 159 6.45 11.33 -13.67
N HIS A 160 6.71 11.84 -14.86
CA HIS A 160 7.95 11.57 -15.64
C HIS A 160 9.24 11.96 -14.90
N LYS A 161 9.18 12.91 -13.96
CA LYS A 161 10.34 13.34 -13.16
C LYS A 161 10.53 12.50 -11.88
N SER A 162 9.62 11.58 -11.61
CA SER A 162 9.70 10.71 -10.43
C SER A 162 10.85 9.71 -10.55
N PRO A 163 11.62 9.47 -9.48
CA PRO A 163 12.56 8.35 -9.43
C PRO A 163 11.90 6.99 -9.69
N LEU A 164 10.60 6.86 -9.39
CA LEU A 164 9.84 5.63 -9.57
C LEU A 164 9.19 5.49 -10.96
N TYR A 165 9.32 6.52 -11.82
CA TYR A 165 8.76 6.45 -13.17
C TYR A 165 9.30 5.26 -13.97
N GLY A 166 8.39 4.55 -14.65
CA GLY A 166 8.75 3.37 -15.47
C GLY A 166 9.05 2.09 -14.66
N ARG A 167 8.96 2.13 -13.31
CA ARG A 167 9.22 0.97 -12.43
C ARG A 167 7.96 0.32 -11.90
N ARG A 168 6.82 1.02 -11.99
CA ARG A 168 5.53 0.44 -11.60
C ARG A 168 5.12 -0.68 -12.56
N THR A 169 4.57 -1.73 -11.99
CA THR A 169 3.99 -2.87 -12.74
C THR A 169 2.47 -2.76 -12.81
N ALA A 170 1.84 -2.08 -11.83
CA ALA A 170 0.42 -1.76 -11.87
C ALA A 170 0.10 -0.41 -11.22
N GLN A 171 -1.11 0.06 -11.56
CA GLN A 171 -1.63 1.33 -11.06
C GLN A 171 -3.14 1.24 -10.89
N TYR A 172 -3.61 1.58 -9.68
CA TYR A 172 -5.02 1.54 -9.30
C TYR A 172 -5.48 2.92 -8.83
N LYS A 173 -6.30 3.57 -9.66
CA LYS A 173 -6.99 4.80 -9.27
C LYS A 173 -8.35 4.43 -8.67
N ILE A 174 -8.39 4.35 -7.34
CA ILE A 174 -9.61 3.97 -6.61
C ILE A 174 -10.60 5.14 -6.64
N LYS A 175 -11.76 4.90 -7.23
CA LYS A 175 -12.85 5.88 -7.34
C LYS A 175 -13.88 5.63 -6.23
N PRO A 176 -14.74 6.61 -5.89
CA PRO A 176 -15.93 6.36 -5.09
C PRO A 176 -16.76 5.21 -5.67
N PHE A 177 -17.51 4.52 -4.83
CA PHE A 177 -18.42 3.48 -5.28
C PHE A 177 -19.49 4.06 -6.21
N THR A 178 -19.90 3.26 -7.18
CA THR A 178 -21.13 3.51 -7.94
C THR A 178 -22.35 3.33 -7.04
N TYR A 179 -23.51 3.80 -7.48
CA TYR A 179 -24.78 3.59 -6.75
C TYR A 179 -25.04 2.09 -6.50
N ILE A 180 -24.79 1.26 -7.50
CA ILE A 180 -25.03 -0.19 -7.43
C ILE A 180 -24.14 -0.84 -6.36
N GLU A 181 -22.87 -0.47 -6.31
CA GLU A 181 -21.91 -0.96 -5.30
C GLU A 181 -22.29 -0.44 -3.91
N ALA A 182 -22.52 0.87 -3.77
CA ALA A 182 -22.87 1.51 -2.51
C ALA A 182 -24.15 0.92 -1.90
N ARG A 183 -25.14 0.57 -2.74
CA ARG A 183 -26.36 -0.06 -2.28
C ARG A 183 -26.13 -1.44 -1.64
N GLN A 184 -25.14 -2.19 -2.09
CA GLN A 184 -24.81 -3.48 -1.48
C GLN A 184 -24.30 -3.34 -0.03
N MET A 185 -23.81 -2.15 0.35
CA MET A 185 -23.37 -1.86 1.73
C MET A 185 -24.57 -1.60 2.68
N VAL A 186 -25.72 -1.23 2.13
CA VAL A 186 -26.95 -0.88 2.87
C VAL A 186 -28.17 -1.67 2.38
N PRO A 187 -28.11 -3.02 2.34
CA PRO A 187 -29.16 -3.85 1.74
C PRO A 187 -30.52 -3.76 2.47
N HIS A 188 -30.51 -3.23 3.71
CA HIS A 188 -31.68 -3.04 4.55
C HIS A 188 -32.46 -1.77 4.22
N LEU A 189 -31.90 -0.84 3.45
CA LEU A 189 -32.60 0.38 3.03
C LEU A 189 -33.49 0.14 1.81
N SER A 190 -34.58 0.92 1.71
CA SER A 190 -35.38 0.99 0.50
C SER A 190 -34.58 1.52 -0.69
N TYR A 191 -35.11 1.40 -1.92
CA TYR A 191 -34.46 1.98 -3.10
C TYR A 191 -34.37 3.50 -2.99
N GLU A 192 -35.41 4.16 -2.49
CA GLU A 192 -35.48 5.62 -2.29
C GLU A 192 -34.46 6.07 -1.24
N ASP A 193 -34.47 5.45 -0.06
CA ASP A 193 -33.53 5.80 1.02
C ASP A 193 -32.07 5.55 0.63
N SER A 194 -31.80 4.46 -0.11
CA SER A 194 -30.45 4.18 -0.59
C SER A 194 -29.98 5.19 -1.65
N ALA A 195 -30.90 5.71 -2.49
CA ALA A 195 -30.59 6.75 -3.45
C ALA A 195 -30.31 8.10 -2.76
N ILE A 196 -31.09 8.43 -1.72
CA ILE A 196 -30.86 9.61 -0.89
C ILE A 196 -29.51 9.51 -0.18
N ALA A 197 -29.22 8.37 0.48
CA ALA A 197 -27.95 8.12 1.17
C ALA A 197 -26.77 8.24 0.20
N PHE A 198 -26.88 7.67 -0.99
CA PHE A 198 -25.84 7.78 -2.03
C PHE A 198 -25.67 9.24 -2.50
N GLY A 199 -26.75 9.98 -2.70
CA GLY A 199 -26.70 11.40 -3.05
C GLY A 199 -25.97 12.26 -2.01
N LEU A 200 -26.12 11.93 -0.73
CA LEU A 200 -25.46 12.64 0.37
C LEU A 200 -23.98 12.26 0.51
N THR A 201 -23.61 11.00 0.29
CA THR A 201 -22.24 10.49 0.48
C THR A 201 -21.39 10.54 -0.78
N GLY A 202 -22.00 10.60 -1.96
CA GLY A 202 -21.29 10.54 -3.26
C GLY A 202 -20.55 9.22 -3.48
N GLY A 203 -21.00 8.12 -2.88
CA GLY A 203 -20.32 6.82 -2.96
C GLY A 203 -19.03 6.72 -2.14
N VAL A 204 -18.84 7.63 -1.18
CA VAL A 204 -17.74 7.53 -0.21
C VAL A 204 -18.15 6.55 0.90
N ALA A 205 -17.25 5.59 1.22
CA ALA A 205 -17.50 4.55 2.21
C ALA A 205 -17.36 5.06 3.66
#